data_cdadad2022333f953d59505bf4d84209
#
_entry.id   cdadad2022333f953d59505bf4d84209
#
_cell.length_a   1.000
_cell.length_b   1.000
_cell.length_c   1.000
_cell.angle_alpha   90.00
_cell.angle_beta   90.00
_cell.angle_gamma   90.00
#
_symmetry.space_group_name_H-M   'P 1'
#
loop_
_entity.id
_entity.type
_entity.pdbx_description
1 polymer ?
#
loop_
_entity_poly.entity_id
_entity_poly.type
_entity_poly.pdbx_seq_one_letter_code
_entity_poly.pdbx_strand_id
1 'polypeptide(L)'
;MIMPNTLRQKLESGAATVGTHFMFVDPDVPEIIGDTGLFDYGEFTAEYSAFDMPTLYHLARAAQCGNLPLMIKPDQDNQAFIAQAALGAGFKAVLFTDIRTPDDVDECHACIRPDTPGEKARMGVKLRRPALASYDTVAYLEDLRSVVTCIMIEKSVAFDDIDAILERARLRNIDMTQWGPADFGFSKGEPGLMGMPQIRNYEESVIAKSLEY
;
A
#
# COMPACT_ATOMS: atom_id res chain seq x y z
N MET A 1 12.07 12.11 14.92
CA MET A 1 11.62 12.93 13.77
C MET A 1 10.86 12.02 12.84
N ILE A 2 9.65 12.39 12.43
CA ILE A 2 8.87 11.63 11.42
C ILE A 2 9.52 11.93 10.06
N MET A 3 9.88 10.90 9.30
CA MET A 3 10.42 11.08 7.96
C MET A 3 9.31 11.55 7.01
N PRO A 4 9.57 12.53 6.14
CA PRO A 4 8.61 12.92 5.11
C PRO A 4 8.24 11.73 4.21
N ASN A 5 7.01 11.69 3.73
CA ASN A 5 6.60 10.71 2.74
C ASN A 5 6.97 11.21 1.33
N THR A 6 8.18 10.87 0.88
CA THR A 6 8.69 11.30 -0.42
C THR A 6 7.93 10.67 -1.59
N LEU A 7 7.35 9.48 -1.41
CA LEU A 7 6.47 8.87 -2.40
C LEU A 7 5.20 9.73 -2.60
N ARG A 8 4.58 10.20 -1.51
CA ARG A 8 3.43 11.12 -1.56
C ARG A 8 3.78 12.38 -2.35
N GLN A 9 4.90 13.02 -2.00
CA GLN A 9 5.35 14.24 -2.66
C GLN A 9 5.56 14.05 -4.17
N LYS A 10 6.11 12.90 -4.57
CA LYS A 10 6.33 12.59 -5.97
C LYS A 10 5.03 12.37 -6.72
N LEU A 11 4.07 11.65 -6.13
CA LEU A 11 2.73 11.47 -6.72
C LEU A 11 1.98 12.81 -6.87
N GLU A 12 2.00 13.66 -5.86
CA GLU A 12 1.38 14.99 -5.91
C GLU A 12 2.00 15.92 -6.97
N SER A 13 3.26 15.71 -7.31
CA SER A 13 3.90 16.43 -8.41
C SER A 13 3.52 15.93 -9.80
N GLY A 14 2.75 14.84 -9.90
CA GLY A 14 2.41 14.18 -11.16
C GLY A 14 3.57 13.41 -11.81
N ALA A 15 4.66 13.18 -11.07
CA ALA A 15 5.81 12.45 -11.60
C ALA A 15 5.56 10.93 -11.56
N ALA A 16 6.08 10.24 -12.57
CA ALA A 16 6.10 8.77 -12.56
C ALA A 16 6.95 8.24 -11.41
N THR A 17 6.52 7.13 -10.82
CA THR A 17 7.22 6.45 -9.74
C THR A 17 7.69 5.07 -10.16
N VAL A 18 8.83 4.65 -9.62
CA VAL A 18 9.39 3.32 -9.83
C VAL A 18 9.49 2.63 -8.48
N GLY A 19 8.77 1.53 -8.32
CA GLY A 19 8.81 0.68 -7.13
C GLY A 19 9.47 -0.66 -7.39
N THR A 20 9.91 -1.32 -6.33
CA THR A 20 10.30 -2.72 -6.35
C THR A 20 9.66 -3.43 -5.16
N HIS A 21 9.50 -4.75 -5.24
CA HIS A 21 9.00 -5.54 -4.12
C HIS A 21 10.07 -6.50 -3.58
N PHE A 22 9.93 -6.86 -2.31
CA PHE A 22 10.80 -7.84 -1.66
C PHE A 22 10.01 -8.62 -0.61
N MET A 23 10.44 -9.86 -0.33
CA MET A 23 9.83 -10.77 0.65
C MET A 23 10.81 -11.14 1.78
N PHE A 24 12.05 -10.71 1.69
CA PHE A 24 13.06 -11.01 2.69
C PHE A 24 12.91 -10.12 3.92
N VAL A 25 13.06 -10.71 5.09
CA VAL A 25 12.96 -10.02 6.38
C VAL A 25 14.27 -9.40 6.85
N ASP A 26 15.33 -9.58 6.07
CA ASP A 26 16.63 -9.00 6.34
C ASP A 26 16.60 -7.48 6.18
N PRO A 27 16.95 -6.69 7.21
CA PRO A 27 16.94 -5.24 7.13
C PRO A 27 17.93 -4.65 6.12
N ASP A 28 18.99 -5.37 5.76
CA ASP A 28 19.94 -4.92 4.74
C ASP A 28 19.27 -4.77 3.37
N VAL A 29 18.21 -5.54 3.09
CA VAL A 29 17.52 -5.50 1.79
C VAL A 29 16.92 -4.13 1.48
N PRO A 30 16.03 -3.55 2.30
CA PRO A 30 15.47 -2.23 2.01
C PRO A 30 16.51 -1.10 2.11
N GLU A 31 17.55 -1.22 2.92
CA GLU A 31 18.64 -0.25 2.97
C GLU A 31 19.41 -0.23 1.65
N ILE A 32 19.85 -1.40 1.15
CA ILE A 32 20.55 -1.53 -0.13
C ILE A 32 19.69 -1.05 -1.30
N ILE A 33 18.41 -1.41 -1.32
CA ILE A 33 17.47 -0.92 -2.36
C ILE A 33 17.46 0.61 -2.36
N GLY A 34 17.35 1.23 -1.19
CA GLY A 34 17.35 2.69 -1.04
C GLY A 34 18.67 3.32 -1.49
N ASP A 35 19.80 2.76 -1.09
CA ASP A 35 21.14 3.23 -1.45
C ASP A 35 21.41 3.23 -2.95
N THR A 36 20.69 2.39 -3.73
CA THR A 36 20.79 2.43 -5.20
C THR A 36 20.32 3.75 -5.80
N GLY A 37 19.39 4.45 -5.13
CA GLY A 37 18.73 5.65 -5.64
C GLY A 37 17.88 5.43 -6.89
N LEU A 38 17.59 4.16 -7.25
CA LEU A 38 16.85 3.81 -8.45
C LEU A 38 15.34 3.67 -8.23
N PHE A 39 14.92 3.52 -6.98
CA PHE A 39 13.54 3.25 -6.61
C PHE A 39 12.96 4.37 -5.74
N ASP A 40 11.70 4.69 -5.97
CA ASP A 40 10.94 5.67 -5.18
C ASP A 40 10.27 5.06 -3.96
N TYR A 41 10.06 3.74 -3.99
CA TYR A 41 9.55 2.96 -2.85
C TYR A 41 9.93 1.49 -2.95
N GLY A 42 9.93 0.83 -1.79
CA GLY A 42 10.04 -0.62 -1.67
C GLY A 42 8.78 -1.21 -1.09
N GLU A 43 8.19 -2.20 -1.76
CA GLU A 43 7.03 -2.94 -1.26
C GLU A 43 7.49 -4.19 -0.51
N PHE A 44 7.24 -4.23 0.81
CA PHE A 44 7.37 -5.47 1.57
C PHE A 44 6.10 -6.30 1.42
N THR A 45 6.23 -7.42 0.70
CA THR A 45 5.11 -8.32 0.41
C THR A 45 4.87 -9.26 1.60
N ALA A 46 4.28 -8.72 2.66
CA ALA A 46 4.04 -9.42 3.92
C ALA A 46 3.09 -10.61 3.77
N GLU A 47 2.19 -10.56 2.79
CA GLU A 47 1.26 -11.63 2.43
C GLU A 47 1.97 -12.98 2.21
N TYR A 48 3.19 -12.97 1.66
CA TYR A 48 3.96 -14.17 1.33
C TYR A 48 5.17 -14.39 2.23
N SER A 49 5.38 -13.53 3.22
CA SER A 49 6.58 -13.53 4.05
C SER A 49 6.30 -14.11 5.43
N ALA A 50 7.21 -14.95 5.92
CA ALA A 50 7.23 -15.33 7.33
C ALA A 50 7.94 -14.23 8.12
N PHE A 51 7.22 -13.47 8.93
CA PHE A 51 7.78 -12.37 9.72
C PHE A 51 7.10 -12.25 11.09
N ASP A 52 7.72 -11.50 11.97
CA ASP A 52 7.17 -11.12 13.27
C ASP A 52 7.02 -9.59 13.37
N MET A 53 6.36 -9.12 14.41
CA MET A 53 6.12 -7.69 14.60
C MET A 53 7.42 -6.86 14.75
N PRO A 54 8.48 -7.32 15.44
CA PRO A 54 9.78 -6.67 15.46
C PRO A 54 10.40 -6.47 14.07
N THR A 55 10.20 -7.39 13.15
CA THR A 55 10.69 -7.28 11.76
C THR A 55 10.23 -5.98 11.09
N LEU A 56 8.96 -5.59 11.27
CA LEU A 56 8.44 -4.34 10.69
C LEU A 56 9.23 -3.11 11.17
N TYR A 57 9.67 -3.10 12.44
CA TYR A 57 10.50 -2.02 12.97
C TYR A 57 11.90 -2.01 12.39
N HIS A 58 12.48 -3.21 12.18
CA HIS A 58 13.82 -3.33 11.63
C HIS A 58 13.84 -2.88 10.18
N LEU A 59 12.89 -3.36 9.37
CA LEU A 59 12.73 -2.96 7.97
C LEU A 59 12.50 -1.46 7.84
N ALA A 60 11.59 -0.87 8.64
CA ALA A 60 11.31 0.56 8.58
C ALA A 60 12.51 1.43 8.95
N ARG A 61 13.37 0.98 9.89
CA ARG A 61 14.59 1.72 10.25
C ARG A 61 15.67 1.61 9.18
N ALA A 62 15.87 0.42 8.64
CA ALA A 62 16.85 0.19 7.58
C ALA A 62 16.47 0.98 6.32
N ALA A 63 15.22 0.92 5.91
CA ALA A 63 14.72 1.73 4.79
C ALA A 63 14.91 3.25 5.00
N GLN A 64 14.84 3.73 6.25
CA GLN A 64 15.16 5.14 6.56
C GLN A 64 16.65 5.45 6.38
N CYS A 65 17.56 4.51 6.64
CA CYS A 65 18.99 4.70 6.34
C CYS A 65 19.20 4.86 4.83
N GLY A 66 18.55 4.02 4.01
CA GLY A 66 18.58 4.14 2.55
C GLY A 66 17.63 5.21 1.96
N ASN A 67 16.97 6.02 2.80
CA ASN A 67 15.99 7.05 2.36
C ASN A 67 14.88 6.50 1.44
N LEU A 68 14.40 5.26 1.71
CA LEU A 68 13.40 4.56 0.92
C LEU A 68 12.05 4.52 1.65
N PRO A 69 10.98 5.13 1.14
CA PRO A 69 9.63 4.87 1.65
C PRO A 69 9.24 3.41 1.48
N LEU A 70 8.70 2.79 2.53
CA LEU A 70 8.18 1.43 2.43
C LEU A 70 6.66 1.41 2.28
N MET A 71 6.21 0.55 1.40
CA MET A 71 4.84 0.09 1.24
C MET A 71 4.70 -1.29 1.89
N ILE A 72 3.63 -1.52 2.64
CA ILE A 72 3.27 -2.84 3.13
C ILE A 72 2.16 -3.44 2.26
N LYS A 73 2.32 -4.70 1.83
CA LYS A 73 1.26 -5.51 1.23
C LYS A 73 0.84 -6.56 2.25
N PRO A 74 -0.20 -6.32 3.06
CA PRO A 74 -0.68 -7.27 4.05
C PRO A 74 -1.49 -8.39 3.42
N ASP A 75 -1.63 -9.50 4.15
CA ASP A 75 -2.63 -10.54 3.87
C ASP A 75 -4.05 -9.99 4.06
N GLN A 76 -4.99 -10.42 3.22
CA GLN A 76 -6.37 -9.93 3.21
C GLN A 76 -7.11 -10.16 4.55
N ASP A 77 -6.90 -11.29 5.22
CA ASP A 77 -7.62 -11.65 6.44
C ASP A 77 -7.21 -10.77 7.62
N ASN A 78 -5.96 -10.29 7.63
CA ASN A 78 -5.37 -9.50 8.70
C ASN A 78 -4.98 -8.09 8.27
N GLN A 79 -5.44 -7.63 7.10
CA GLN A 79 -4.96 -6.40 6.47
C GLN A 79 -5.01 -5.17 7.38
N ALA A 80 -6.10 -4.96 8.11
CA ALA A 80 -6.24 -3.81 9.00
C ALA A 80 -5.21 -3.83 10.13
N PHE A 81 -4.99 -4.99 10.77
CA PHE A 81 -4.03 -5.13 11.86
C PHE A 81 -2.60 -4.92 11.37
N ILE A 82 -2.21 -5.57 10.29
CA ILE A 82 -0.85 -5.50 9.74
C ILE A 82 -0.57 -4.11 9.16
N ALA A 83 -1.51 -3.51 8.41
CA ALA A 83 -1.36 -2.15 7.89
C ALA A 83 -1.13 -1.14 9.02
N GLN A 84 -1.97 -1.14 10.06
CA GLN A 84 -1.81 -0.24 11.21
C GLN A 84 -0.48 -0.48 11.94
N ALA A 85 -0.05 -1.72 12.07
CA ALA A 85 1.21 -2.05 12.72
C ALA A 85 2.42 -1.58 11.91
N ALA A 86 2.39 -1.75 10.58
CA ALA A 86 3.43 -1.28 9.67
C ALA A 86 3.53 0.25 9.66
N LEU A 87 2.39 0.95 9.56
CA LEU A 87 2.36 2.42 9.66
C LEU A 87 2.89 2.91 11.01
N GLY A 88 2.51 2.25 12.11
CA GLY A 88 3.07 2.51 13.44
C GLY A 88 4.57 2.24 13.54
N ALA A 89 5.11 1.34 12.73
CA ALA A 89 6.55 1.07 12.61
C ALA A 89 7.29 2.14 11.78
N GLY A 90 6.58 2.82 10.86
CA GLY A 90 7.14 3.88 10.02
C GLY A 90 7.06 3.64 8.52
N PHE A 91 6.29 2.65 8.07
CA PHE A 91 5.92 2.50 6.66
C PHE A 91 5.13 3.72 6.20
N LYS A 92 5.16 4.02 4.90
CA LYS A 92 4.60 5.24 4.31
C LYS A 92 3.49 4.97 3.29
N ALA A 93 3.27 3.71 2.95
CA ALA A 93 2.25 3.29 2.01
C ALA A 93 1.66 1.92 2.38
N VAL A 94 0.44 1.66 1.89
CA VAL A 94 -0.23 0.37 2.02
C VAL A 94 -0.80 -0.04 0.67
N LEU A 95 -0.56 -1.28 0.25
CA LEU A 95 -1.22 -1.93 -0.87
C LEU A 95 -2.23 -2.94 -0.33
N PHE A 96 -3.50 -2.66 -0.50
CA PHE A 96 -4.59 -3.57 -0.14
C PHE A 96 -4.92 -4.52 -1.28
N THR A 97 -4.92 -5.81 -0.97
CA THR A 97 -5.24 -6.90 -1.90
C THR A 97 -6.73 -7.25 -1.86
N ASP A 98 -7.15 -8.11 -2.77
CA ASP A 98 -8.46 -8.79 -2.73
C ASP A 98 -9.69 -7.87 -2.76
N ILE A 99 -9.57 -6.69 -3.36
CA ILE A 99 -10.71 -5.78 -3.57
C ILE A 99 -11.73 -6.46 -4.47
N ARG A 100 -13.00 -6.48 -4.05
CA ARG A 100 -14.13 -7.09 -4.77
C ARG A 100 -15.27 -6.12 -5.03
N THR A 101 -15.46 -5.15 -4.12
CA THR A 101 -16.60 -4.25 -4.11
C THR A 101 -16.15 -2.82 -3.74
N PRO A 102 -16.97 -1.80 -4.03
CA PRO A 102 -16.72 -0.45 -3.52
C PRO A 102 -16.65 -0.35 -1.99
N ASP A 103 -17.36 -1.24 -1.26
CA ASP A 103 -17.33 -1.23 0.20
C ASP A 103 -15.97 -1.69 0.75
N ASP A 104 -15.25 -2.56 0.03
CA ASP A 104 -13.88 -2.94 0.40
C ASP A 104 -12.94 -1.74 0.34
N VAL A 105 -13.14 -0.84 -0.63
CA VAL A 105 -12.37 0.41 -0.72
C VAL A 105 -12.63 1.31 0.49
N ASP A 106 -13.87 1.39 0.95
CA ASP A 106 -14.24 2.11 2.17
C ASP A 106 -13.55 1.53 3.40
N GLU A 107 -13.52 0.20 3.53
CA GLU A 107 -12.86 -0.50 4.64
C GLU A 107 -11.34 -0.27 4.63
N CYS A 108 -10.71 -0.37 3.46
CA CYS A 108 -9.28 -0.08 3.30
C CYS A 108 -8.94 1.36 3.72
N HIS A 109 -9.72 2.32 3.26
CA HIS A 109 -9.56 3.72 3.64
C HIS A 109 -9.74 3.89 5.16
N ALA A 110 -10.84 3.38 5.72
CA ALA A 110 -11.18 3.57 7.11
C ALA A 110 -10.15 2.96 8.07
N CYS A 111 -9.49 1.85 7.72
CA CYS A 111 -8.57 1.19 8.64
C CYS A 111 -7.26 1.93 8.87
N ILE A 112 -6.83 2.79 7.93
CA ILE A 112 -5.53 3.50 8.00
C ILE A 112 -5.63 5.01 8.18
N ARG A 113 -6.80 5.60 8.01
CA ARG A 113 -6.99 7.04 8.23
C ARG A 113 -7.28 7.35 9.71
N PRO A 114 -6.97 8.60 10.17
CA PRO A 114 -7.13 8.99 11.57
C PRO A 114 -8.56 8.82 12.11
N ASP A 115 -8.67 8.27 13.31
CA ASP A 115 -9.94 8.21 14.07
C ASP A 115 -10.26 9.59 14.64
N THR A 116 -10.73 10.47 13.77
CA THR A 116 -11.19 11.82 14.11
C THR A 116 -12.65 12.01 13.70
N PRO A 117 -13.39 12.93 14.33
CA PRO A 117 -14.79 13.18 13.96
C PRO A 117 -14.99 13.57 12.48
N GLY A 118 -13.97 14.20 11.86
CA GLY A 118 -14.02 14.61 10.46
C GLY A 118 -13.80 13.47 9.49
N GLU A 119 -12.90 12.55 9.81
CA GLU A 119 -12.49 11.45 8.92
C GLU A 119 -13.29 10.16 9.15
N LYS A 120 -13.84 9.96 10.36
CA LYS A 120 -14.64 8.79 10.73
C LYS A 120 -13.94 7.47 10.41
N ALA A 121 -12.62 7.43 10.61
CA ALA A 121 -11.79 6.27 10.36
C ALA A 121 -11.41 5.57 11.67
N ARG A 122 -10.44 4.64 11.64
CA ARG A 122 -10.19 3.74 12.79
C ARG A 122 -8.76 3.71 13.29
N MET A 123 -7.85 4.50 12.68
CA MET A 123 -6.46 4.51 13.13
C MET A 123 -6.24 5.52 14.25
N GLY A 124 -6.10 5.01 15.47
CA GLY A 124 -5.67 5.78 16.63
C GLY A 124 -4.14 5.89 16.72
N VAL A 125 -3.64 6.24 17.91
CA VAL A 125 -2.20 6.30 18.19
C VAL A 125 -1.61 4.89 18.21
N LYS A 126 -0.87 4.52 17.16
CA LYS A 126 -0.23 3.21 16.98
C LYS A 126 1.29 3.28 16.96
N LEU A 127 1.86 4.41 17.38
CA LEU A 127 3.31 4.55 17.47
C LEU A 127 3.89 3.50 18.41
N ARG A 128 4.78 2.67 17.88
CA ARG A 128 5.42 1.57 18.61
C ARG A 128 6.92 1.77 18.80
N ARG A 129 7.46 2.90 18.32
CA ARG A 129 8.88 3.22 18.40
C ARG A 129 9.17 3.94 19.74
N PRO A 130 10.42 3.84 20.25
CA PRO A 130 10.85 4.64 21.40
C PRO A 130 10.75 6.15 21.21
N ALA A 131 10.35 6.61 20.04
CA ALA A 131 10.12 8.02 19.69
C ALA A 131 8.88 8.64 20.36
N LEU A 132 8.16 7.93 21.21
CA LEU A 132 7.06 8.47 22.00
C LEU A 132 7.46 9.65 22.89
N ALA A 133 8.74 9.78 23.24
CA ALA A 133 9.24 10.90 24.03
C ALA A 133 9.16 12.27 23.30
N SER A 134 9.02 12.25 21.97
CA SER A 134 8.89 13.44 21.13
C SER A 134 7.60 13.41 20.28
N TYR A 135 6.57 12.75 20.79
CA TYR A 135 5.29 12.64 20.10
C TYR A 135 4.62 14.02 19.94
N ASP A 136 4.41 14.40 18.71
CA ASP A 136 3.61 15.56 18.33
C ASP A 136 2.33 15.08 17.64
N THR A 137 1.19 15.40 18.24
CA THR A 137 -0.12 14.93 17.77
C THR A 137 -0.46 15.46 16.37
N VAL A 138 -0.11 16.74 16.10
CA VAL A 138 -0.41 17.36 14.81
C VAL A 138 0.43 16.72 13.71
N ALA A 139 1.74 16.64 13.93
CA ALA A 139 2.65 15.99 12.99
C ALA A 139 2.29 14.50 12.73
N TYR A 140 1.82 13.79 13.76
CA TYR A 140 1.37 12.42 13.61
C TYR A 140 0.10 12.29 12.76
N LEU A 141 -0.88 13.18 12.97
CA LEU A 141 -2.09 13.20 12.14
C LEU A 141 -1.78 13.53 10.68
N GLU A 142 -0.87 14.47 10.44
CA GLU A 142 -0.41 14.81 9.09
C GLU A 142 0.33 13.63 8.44
N ASP A 143 1.16 12.92 9.19
CA ASP A 143 1.85 11.72 8.70
C ASP A 143 0.85 10.62 8.30
N LEU A 144 -0.18 10.36 9.11
CA LEU A 144 -1.24 9.42 8.76
C LEU A 144 -2.03 9.83 7.51
N ARG A 145 -2.29 11.12 7.33
CA ARG A 145 -2.94 11.65 6.13
C ARG A 145 -2.08 11.53 4.88
N SER A 146 -0.76 11.60 5.07
CA SER A 146 0.22 11.49 3.97
C SER A 146 0.42 10.04 3.48
N VAL A 147 -0.12 9.04 4.19
CA VAL A 147 0.01 7.64 3.80
C VAL A 147 -0.53 7.43 2.39
N VAL A 148 0.30 6.88 1.50
CA VAL A 148 -0.10 6.50 0.15
C VAL A 148 -0.91 5.20 0.22
N THR A 149 -2.06 5.19 -0.43
CA THR A 149 -2.96 4.04 -0.48
C THR A 149 -3.03 3.50 -1.89
N CYS A 150 -2.71 2.23 -2.05
CA CYS A 150 -2.86 1.48 -3.28
C CYS A 150 -3.89 0.36 -3.09
N ILE A 151 -4.71 0.10 -4.10
CA ILE A 151 -5.61 -1.06 -4.14
C ILE A 151 -5.25 -1.96 -5.31
N MET A 152 -5.41 -3.27 -5.12
CA MET A 152 -5.12 -4.25 -6.16
C MET A 152 -6.39 -4.70 -6.87
N ILE A 153 -6.38 -4.59 -8.20
CA ILE A 153 -7.43 -5.13 -9.06
C ILE A 153 -6.96 -6.51 -9.54
N GLU A 154 -7.50 -7.55 -8.92
CA GLU A 154 -7.06 -8.94 -9.12
C GLU A 154 -8.19 -9.97 -9.01
N LYS A 155 -9.43 -9.52 -8.88
CA LYS A 155 -10.61 -10.41 -8.85
C LYS A 155 -11.50 -10.13 -10.05
N SER A 156 -12.07 -11.18 -10.65
CA SER A 156 -12.96 -11.03 -11.80
C SER A 156 -14.16 -10.15 -11.48
N VAL A 157 -14.74 -10.28 -10.28
CA VAL A 157 -15.86 -9.44 -9.84
C VAL A 157 -15.48 -7.96 -9.73
N ALA A 158 -14.23 -7.66 -9.31
CA ALA A 158 -13.73 -6.30 -9.27
C ALA A 158 -13.50 -5.74 -10.69
N PHE A 159 -13.05 -6.57 -11.61
CA PHE A 159 -12.90 -6.17 -13.01
C PHE A 159 -14.25 -5.88 -13.66
N ASP A 160 -15.27 -6.70 -13.36
CA ASP A 160 -16.61 -6.54 -13.91
C ASP A 160 -17.32 -5.26 -13.39
N ASP A 161 -16.98 -4.82 -12.17
CA ASP A 161 -17.53 -3.60 -11.53
C ASP A 161 -16.46 -2.50 -11.33
N ILE A 162 -15.47 -2.46 -12.22
CA ILE A 162 -14.28 -1.62 -12.07
C ILE A 162 -14.63 -0.12 -11.99
N ASP A 163 -15.62 0.34 -12.72
CA ASP A 163 -16.02 1.75 -12.73
C ASP A 163 -16.57 2.17 -11.35
N ALA A 164 -17.38 1.34 -10.71
CA ALA A 164 -17.90 1.63 -9.36
C ALA A 164 -16.78 1.60 -8.30
N ILE A 165 -15.83 0.68 -8.43
CA ILE A 165 -14.67 0.58 -7.53
C ILE A 165 -13.76 1.80 -7.70
N LEU A 166 -13.44 2.20 -8.93
CA LEU A 166 -12.58 3.34 -9.20
C LEU A 166 -13.24 4.68 -8.82
N GLU A 167 -14.54 4.84 -9.06
CA GLU A 167 -15.27 6.01 -8.54
C GLU A 167 -15.21 6.08 -7.03
N ARG A 168 -15.38 4.96 -6.32
CA ARG A 168 -15.24 4.94 -4.87
C ARG A 168 -13.80 5.24 -4.44
N ALA A 169 -12.79 4.71 -5.15
CA ALA A 169 -11.39 4.98 -4.94
C ALA A 169 -11.08 6.48 -5.06
N ARG A 170 -11.60 7.14 -6.11
CA ARG A 170 -11.51 8.59 -6.32
C ARG A 170 -12.13 9.36 -5.15
N LEU A 171 -13.34 8.98 -4.72
CA LEU A 171 -14.04 9.63 -3.59
C LEU A 171 -13.30 9.47 -2.24
N ARG A 172 -12.51 8.41 -2.09
CA ARG A 172 -11.69 8.13 -0.90
C ARG A 172 -10.25 8.61 -1.03
N ASN A 173 -9.89 9.27 -2.13
CA ASN A 173 -8.52 9.69 -2.44
C ASN A 173 -7.53 8.51 -2.31
N ILE A 174 -7.88 7.38 -2.93
CA ILE A 174 -6.94 6.28 -3.16
C ILE A 174 -5.96 6.75 -4.23
N ASP A 175 -4.69 6.53 -4.01
CA ASP A 175 -3.62 7.16 -4.79
C ASP A 175 -3.19 6.33 -6.00
N MET A 176 -3.29 5.01 -5.88
CA MET A 176 -2.74 4.08 -6.87
C MET A 176 -3.63 2.86 -7.03
N THR A 177 -3.57 2.26 -8.21
CA THR A 177 -4.07 0.91 -8.47
C THR A 177 -2.91 0.02 -8.92
N GLN A 178 -2.99 -1.26 -8.59
CA GLN A 178 -2.05 -2.28 -9.06
C GLN A 178 -2.82 -3.44 -9.69
N TRP A 179 -2.31 -3.95 -10.80
CA TRP A 179 -2.85 -5.11 -11.48
C TRP A 179 -2.27 -6.40 -10.93
N GLY A 180 -3.13 -7.40 -10.60
CA GLY A 180 -2.75 -8.70 -10.08
C GLY A 180 -3.13 -9.85 -11.04
N PRO A 181 -2.31 -10.18 -12.05
CA PRO A 181 -2.69 -11.14 -13.10
C PRO A 181 -2.87 -12.58 -12.62
N ALA A 182 -2.11 -13.01 -11.61
CA ALA A 182 -2.17 -14.38 -11.11
C ALA A 182 -3.51 -14.66 -10.43
N ASP A 183 -3.87 -13.85 -9.44
CA ASP A 183 -5.12 -13.97 -8.72
C ASP A 183 -6.34 -13.69 -9.59
N PHE A 184 -6.20 -12.79 -10.57
CA PHE A 184 -7.25 -12.57 -11.56
C PHE A 184 -7.55 -13.86 -12.34
N GLY A 185 -6.52 -14.57 -12.82
CA GLY A 185 -6.69 -15.84 -13.50
C GLY A 185 -7.40 -16.88 -12.62
N PHE A 186 -7.00 -17.00 -11.36
CA PHE A 186 -7.67 -17.89 -10.39
C PHE A 186 -9.12 -17.48 -10.17
N SER A 187 -9.39 -16.22 -9.91
CA SER A 187 -10.72 -15.66 -9.68
C SER A 187 -11.66 -15.87 -10.86
N LYS A 188 -11.10 -15.84 -12.08
CA LYS A 188 -11.82 -16.06 -13.33
C LYS A 188 -12.07 -17.55 -13.62
N GLY A 189 -11.45 -18.46 -12.87
CA GLY A 189 -11.48 -19.91 -13.13
C GLY A 189 -10.53 -20.36 -14.25
N GLU A 190 -9.58 -19.50 -14.62
CA GLU A 190 -8.59 -19.70 -15.68
C GLU A 190 -7.16 -19.55 -15.13
N PRO A 191 -6.67 -20.43 -14.24
CA PRO A 191 -5.41 -20.24 -13.52
C PRO A 191 -4.17 -20.15 -14.42
N GLY A 192 -4.25 -20.61 -15.66
CA GLY A 192 -3.19 -20.47 -16.66
C GLY A 192 -3.19 -19.13 -17.42
N LEU A 193 -4.19 -18.28 -17.21
CA LEU A 193 -4.41 -17.04 -17.98
C LEU A 193 -3.22 -16.06 -17.86
N MET A 194 -2.55 -16.03 -16.72
CA MET A 194 -1.38 -15.18 -16.50
C MET A 194 -0.27 -15.41 -17.55
N GLY A 195 -0.10 -16.66 -18.03
CA GLY A 195 0.86 -17.02 -19.06
C GLY A 195 0.37 -16.84 -20.50
N MET A 196 -0.87 -16.41 -20.70
CA MET A 196 -1.49 -16.27 -22.00
C MET A 196 -1.41 -14.82 -22.52
N PRO A 197 -1.28 -14.62 -23.85
CA PRO A 197 -1.26 -13.26 -24.42
C PRO A 197 -2.49 -12.40 -24.06
N GLN A 198 -3.65 -13.03 -23.87
CA GLN A 198 -4.92 -12.38 -23.57
C GLN A 198 -4.91 -11.61 -22.24
N ILE A 199 -4.02 -11.96 -21.31
CA ILE A 199 -3.91 -11.26 -20.02
C ILE A 199 -3.60 -9.77 -20.23
N ARG A 200 -2.87 -9.42 -21.29
CA ARG A 200 -2.52 -8.04 -21.63
C ARG A 200 -3.76 -7.16 -21.91
N ASN A 201 -4.79 -7.72 -22.51
CA ASN A 201 -6.01 -6.95 -22.79
C ASN A 201 -6.72 -6.52 -21.49
N TYR A 202 -6.70 -7.40 -20.48
CA TYR A 202 -7.24 -7.08 -19.14
C TYR A 202 -6.38 -6.03 -18.44
N GLU A 203 -5.05 -6.21 -18.45
CA GLU A 203 -4.11 -5.25 -17.90
C GLU A 203 -4.27 -3.85 -18.51
N GLU A 204 -4.29 -3.77 -19.84
CA GLU A 204 -4.49 -2.51 -20.57
C GLU A 204 -5.82 -1.87 -20.24
N SER A 205 -6.89 -2.66 -20.09
CA SER A 205 -8.20 -2.17 -19.67
C SER A 205 -8.17 -1.59 -18.26
N VAL A 206 -7.54 -2.27 -17.30
CA VAL A 206 -7.42 -1.76 -15.92
C VAL A 206 -6.61 -0.47 -15.89
N ILE A 207 -5.49 -0.42 -16.62
CA ILE A 207 -4.66 0.80 -16.69
C ILE A 207 -5.45 1.96 -17.29
N ALA A 208 -6.11 1.74 -18.43
CA ALA A 208 -6.90 2.77 -19.10
C ALA A 208 -7.98 3.32 -18.17
N LYS A 209 -8.76 2.43 -17.55
CA LYS A 209 -9.80 2.80 -16.60
C LYS A 209 -9.24 3.56 -15.39
N SER A 210 -8.14 3.10 -14.80
CA SER A 210 -7.51 3.78 -13.65
C SER A 210 -7.04 5.20 -13.97
N LEU A 211 -6.70 5.48 -15.23
CA LEU A 211 -6.30 6.82 -15.67
C LEU A 211 -7.46 7.76 -15.98
N GLU A 212 -8.68 7.23 -16.10
CA GLU A 212 -9.91 8.04 -16.33
C GLU A 212 -10.42 8.67 -15.01
N TYR A 213 -10.09 8.09 -13.84
CA TYR A 213 -10.55 8.50 -12.51
C TYR A 213 -9.49 9.26 -11.71
#